data_026cd4cd860ceaf5217d68ce2d6bf0da
#
_entry.id   026cd4cd860ceaf5217d68ce2d6bf0da
#
_cell.length_a   1.000
_cell.length_b   1.000
_cell.length_c   1.000
_cell.angle_alpha   90.00
_cell.angle_beta   90.00
_cell.angle_gamma   90.00
#
_symmetry.space_group_name_H-M   'P 1'
#
loop_
_entity.id
_entity.type
_entity.pdbx_description
1 polymer ?
#
loop_
_entity_poly.entity_id
_entity_poly.type
_entity_poly.pdbx_seq_one_letter_code
_entity_poly.pdbx_strand_id
1 'polypeptide(L)'
;MSRAKRIALALLLVAVGAYGQNARIPADAVDAFHAALKNKDTAAALSLLDRGLVVFEFGVVDPTVEAYALAHLPLDIDIAATTQWKLESRRVGGDGSDRWVISSYRVTGTQSDGTPIDQTMLETAIVRRSGDRFRIVHLHWSTNDPTYQTSLKRSGAPKAR
;
A
#
# COMPACT_ATOMS: atom_id res chain seq x y z
N MET A 1 13.75 26.25 -53.76
CA MET A 1 13.80 24.87 -53.24
C MET A 1 13.64 24.95 -51.73
N SER A 2 12.43 24.69 -51.23
CA SER A 2 12.06 24.82 -49.82
C SER A 2 12.19 23.46 -49.14
N ARG A 3 13.05 23.35 -48.10
CA ARG A 3 13.18 22.16 -47.26
C ARG A 3 12.13 22.23 -46.16
N ALA A 4 11.07 21.42 -46.26
CA ALA A 4 10.10 21.23 -45.21
C ALA A 4 10.74 20.49 -44.05
N LYS A 5 10.85 21.12 -42.87
CA LYS A 5 11.26 20.50 -41.60
C LYS A 5 10.11 19.68 -41.09
N ARG A 6 10.26 18.35 -41.10
CA ARG A 6 9.36 17.42 -40.42
C ARG A 6 9.64 17.47 -38.92
N ILE A 7 8.72 18.03 -38.15
CA ILE A 7 8.74 17.98 -36.71
C ILE A 7 8.18 16.61 -36.33
N ALA A 8 9.02 15.74 -35.82
CA ALA A 8 8.60 14.49 -35.22
C ALA A 8 8.06 14.80 -33.83
N LEU A 9 6.75 14.69 -33.66
CA LEU A 9 6.07 14.73 -32.36
C LEU A 9 6.32 13.39 -31.66
N ALA A 10 7.25 13.36 -30.71
CA ALA A 10 7.47 12.21 -29.86
C ALA A 10 6.30 12.12 -28.87
N LEU A 11 5.38 11.16 -29.07
CA LEU A 11 4.40 10.80 -28.05
C LEU A 11 5.16 10.14 -26.89
N LEU A 12 5.26 10.85 -25.78
CA LEU A 12 5.67 10.28 -24.49
C LEU A 12 4.49 9.42 -24.00
N LEU A 13 4.53 8.12 -24.27
CA LEU A 13 3.69 7.14 -23.60
C LEU A 13 4.14 7.07 -22.14
N VAL A 14 3.44 7.77 -21.26
CA VAL A 14 3.55 7.55 -19.82
C VAL A 14 3.04 6.13 -19.57
N ALA A 15 3.93 5.22 -19.25
CA ALA A 15 3.58 3.90 -18.78
C ALA A 15 2.89 4.06 -17.42
N VAL A 16 1.56 4.17 -17.43
CA VAL A 16 0.73 4.02 -16.23
C VAL A 16 0.99 2.61 -15.74
N GLY A 17 1.62 2.51 -14.56
CA GLY A 17 2.14 1.28 -14.01
C GLY A 17 1.13 0.14 -14.11
N ALA A 18 1.58 -1.00 -14.61
CA ALA A 18 0.79 -2.20 -14.87
C ALA A 18 0.10 -2.79 -13.61
N TYR A 19 0.43 -2.31 -12.43
CA TYR A 19 -0.07 -2.82 -11.14
C TYR A 19 -1.57 -2.57 -10.93
N GLY A 20 -2.12 -1.43 -11.37
CA GLY A 20 -3.54 -1.14 -11.23
C GLY A 20 -4.45 -1.91 -12.18
N GLN A 21 -3.92 -2.60 -13.18
CA GLN A 21 -4.73 -3.30 -14.18
C GLN A 21 -5.22 -4.67 -13.72
N ASN A 22 -4.62 -5.28 -12.69
CA ASN A 22 -4.90 -6.66 -12.27
C ASN A 22 -5.81 -6.79 -11.04
N ALA A 23 -6.26 -5.70 -10.41
CA ALA A 23 -7.09 -5.73 -9.19
C ALA A 23 -8.55 -6.18 -9.48
N ARG A 24 -8.74 -7.27 -10.23
CA ARG A 24 -10.07 -7.79 -10.62
C ARG A 24 -10.68 -8.70 -9.58
N ILE A 25 -9.86 -9.31 -8.74
CA ILE A 25 -10.31 -10.05 -7.57
C ILE A 25 -9.87 -9.33 -6.29
N PRO A 26 -10.53 -9.55 -5.15
CA PRO A 26 -10.25 -8.84 -3.90
C PRO A 26 -8.77 -8.92 -3.47
N ALA A 27 -8.18 -10.10 -3.53
CA ALA A 27 -6.79 -10.32 -3.14
C ALA A 27 -5.79 -9.58 -4.04
N ASP A 28 -6.08 -9.46 -5.34
CA ASP A 28 -5.19 -8.77 -6.29
C ASP A 28 -5.02 -7.29 -5.95
N ALA A 29 -6.06 -6.63 -5.39
CA ALA A 29 -5.96 -5.23 -4.96
C ALA A 29 -4.95 -5.07 -3.83
N VAL A 30 -4.94 -6.00 -2.88
CA VAL A 30 -3.99 -6.02 -1.77
C VAL A 30 -2.58 -6.34 -2.26
N ASP A 31 -2.43 -7.36 -3.11
CA ASP A 31 -1.13 -7.76 -3.65
C ASP A 31 -0.52 -6.67 -4.54
N ALA A 32 -1.35 -5.99 -5.35
CA ALA A 32 -0.90 -4.86 -6.16
C ALA A 32 -0.45 -3.67 -5.29
N PHE A 33 -1.15 -3.42 -4.17
CA PHE A 33 -0.77 -2.39 -3.21
C PHE A 33 0.58 -2.70 -2.57
N HIS A 34 0.78 -3.92 -2.05
CA HIS A 34 2.09 -4.34 -1.51
C HIS A 34 3.21 -4.26 -2.55
N ALA A 35 2.93 -4.64 -3.80
CA ALA A 35 3.90 -4.51 -4.88
C ALA A 35 4.26 -3.05 -5.17
N ALA A 36 3.28 -2.14 -5.14
CA ALA A 36 3.53 -0.71 -5.32
C ALA A 36 4.40 -0.13 -4.18
N LEU A 37 4.11 -0.48 -2.92
CA LEU A 37 4.95 -0.11 -1.78
C LEU A 37 6.39 -0.61 -1.96
N LYS A 38 6.54 -1.90 -2.28
CA LYS A 38 7.86 -2.54 -2.49
C LYS A 38 8.68 -1.87 -3.57
N ASN A 39 8.02 -1.43 -4.66
CA ASN A 39 8.65 -0.78 -5.80
C ASN A 39 8.79 0.75 -5.64
N LYS A 40 8.40 1.31 -4.50
CA LYS A 40 8.40 2.75 -4.22
C LYS A 40 7.54 3.54 -5.22
N ASP A 41 6.48 2.91 -5.74
CA ASP A 41 5.54 3.54 -6.67
C ASP A 41 4.36 4.15 -5.91
N THR A 42 4.57 5.34 -5.36
CA THR A 42 3.56 6.10 -4.63
C THR A 42 2.28 6.32 -5.44
N ALA A 43 2.42 6.61 -6.74
CA ALA A 43 1.26 6.87 -7.60
C ALA A 43 0.42 5.61 -7.81
N ALA A 44 1.07 4.46 -8.05
CA ALA A 44 0.38 3.19 -8.13
C ALA A 44 -0.29 2.82 -6.80
N ALA A 45 0.40 2.97 -5.67
CA ALA A 45 -0.17 2.71 -4.35
C ALA A 45 -1.45 3.54 -4.11
N LEU A 46 -1.40 4.85 -4.31
CA LEU A 46 -2.55 5.74 -4.15
C LEU A 46 -3.71 5.41 -5.11
N SER A 47 -3.43 4.94 -6.32
CA SER A 47 -4.46 4.57 -7.30
C SER A 47 -5.29 3.36 -6.89
N LEU A 48 -4.78 2.52 -5.98
CA LEU A 48 -5.45 1.34 -5.45
C LEU A 48 -6.31 1.64 -4.21
N LEU A 49 -6.19 2.85 -3.65
CA LEU A 49 -6.96 3.29 -2.50
C LEU A 49 -8.25 3.97 -2.94
N ASP A 50 -9.31 3.78 -2.16
CA ASP A 50 -10.59 4.48 -2.33
C ASP A 50 -10.53 5.85 -1.63
N ARG A 51 -11.33 6.81 -2.09
CA ARG A 51 -11.42 8.14 -1.47
C ARG A 51 -11.93 8.09 -0.03
N GLY A 52 -12.71 7.08 0.31
CA GLY A 52 -13.21 6.82 1.66
C GLY A 52 -12.28 5.96 2.51
N LEU A 53 -10.98 5.88 2.17
CA LEU A 53 -10.02 5.10 2.93
C LEU A 53 -9.93 5.54 4.38
N VAL A 54 -9.87 4.57 5.28
CA VAL A 54 -9.44 4.74 6.68
C VAL A 54 -8.39 3.67 6.97
N VAL A 55 -7.25 4.08 7.54
CA VAL A 55 -6.18 3.16 7.94
C VAL A 55 -6.06 3.13 9.46
N PHE A 56 -5.96 1.91 10.01
CA PHE A 56 -5.58 1.67 11.40
C PHE A 56 -4.23 0.98 11.41
N GLU A 57 -3.27 1.61 12.02
CA GLU A 57 -1.90 1.10 12.05
C GLU A 57 -1.28 1.31 13.42
N PHE A 58 -0.98 0.22 14.13
CA PHE A 58 -0.29 0.21 15.43
C PHE A 58 -0.87 1.20 16.46
N GLY A 59 -2.19 1.36 16.48
CA GLY A 59 -2.88 2.27 17.40
C GLY A 59 -2.99 3.72 16.92
N VAL A 60 -2.59 4.00 15.68
CA VAL A 60 -2.79 5.29 15.00
C VAL A 60 -3.90 5.15 13.96
N VAL A 61 -4.61 6.25 13.71
CA VAL A 61 -5.70 6.31 12.74
C VAL A 61 -5.38 7.38 11.70
N ASP A 62 -5.34 7.00 10.43
CA ASP A 62 -5.41 7.93 9.31
C ASP A 62 -6.84 7.95 8.78
N PRO A 63 -7.58 9.03 9.04
CA PRO A 63 -9.02 9.08 8.76
C PRO A 63 -9.35 9.31 7.28
N THR A 64 -8.37 9.64 6.45
CA THR A 64 -8.53 9.88 5.01
C THR A 64 -7.32 9.41 4.21
N VAL A 65 -7.49 9.25 2.90
CA VAL A 65 -6.38 8.91 2.01
C VAL A 65 -5.29 9.99 2.00
N GLU A 66 -5.66 11.25 2.16
CA GLU A 66 -4.72 12.37 2.23
C GLU A 66 -3.90 12.34 3.52
N ALA A 67 -4.53 12.02 4.66
CA ALA A 67 -3.83 11.86 5.93
C ALA A 67 -2.82 10.73 5.85
N TYR A 68 -3.24 9.57 5.34
CA TYR A 68 -2.36 8.42 5.12
C TYR A 68 -1.20 8.74 4.17
N ALA A 69 -1.49 9.40 3.04
CA ALA A 69 -0.48 9.76 2.03
C ALA A 69 0.61 10.68 2.58
N LEU A 70 0.26 11.56 3.53
CA LEU A 70 1.20 12.51 4.14
C LEU A 70 1.95 11.92 5.34
N ALA A 71 1.34 10.99 6.08
CA ALA A 71 1.89 10.48 7.33
C ALA A 71 2.55 9.10 7.18
N HIS A 72 1.76 8.03 6.94
CA HIS A 72 2.25 6.66 7.02
C HIS A 72 2.72 6.08 5.69
N LEU A 73 2.11 6.43 4.55
CA LEU A 73 2.50 5.88 3.25
C LEU A 73 4.00 5.99 2.94
N PRO A 74 4.71 7.11 3.23
CA PRO A 74 6.16 7.18 3.03
C PRO A 74 6.94 6.18 3.90
N LEU A 75 6.48 5.97 5.15
CA LEU A 75 7.10 5.01 6.08
C LEU A 75 6.87 3.57 5.62
N ASP A 76 5.66 3.25 5.18
CA ASP A 76 5.30 1.94 4.66
C ASP A 76 6.10 1.59 3.40
N ILE A 77 6.31 2.57 2.52
CA ILE A 77 7.16 2.43 1.34
C ILE A 77 8.60 2.10 1.75
N ASP A 78 9.15 2.83 2.73
CA ASP A 78 10.52 2.59 3.19
C ASP A 78 10.67 1.21 3.83
N ILE A 79 9.72 0.80 4.66
CA ILE A 79 9.69 -0.52 5.29
C ILE A 79 9.53 -1.61 4.23
N ALA A 80 8.55 -1.48 3.34
CA ALA A 80 8.33 -2.48 2.29
C ALA A 80 9.54 -2.63 1.37
N ALA A 81 10.24 -1.55 1.05
CA ALA A 81 11.43 -1.58 0.18
C ALA A 81 12.61 -2.34 0.79
N THR A 82 12.76 -2.32 2.11
CA THR A 82 13.90 -2.91 2.84
C THR A 82 13.61 -4.25 3.49
N THR A 83 12.34 -4.70 3.45
CA THR A 83 11.90 -5.95 4.06
C THR A 83 11.34 -6.93 3.04
N GLN A 84 11.26 -8.20 3.43
CA GLN A 84 10.59 -9.27 2.69
C GLN A 84 9.29 -9.62 3.41
N TRP A 85 8.18 -9.59 2.68
CA TRP A 85 6.86 -9.95 3.18
C TRP A 85 6.48 -11.30 2.59
N LYS A 86 6.53 -12.34 3.41
CA LYS A 86 6.14 -13.69 3.02
C LYS A 86 4.72 -13.96 3.50
N LEU A 87 3.79 -14.14 2.56
CA LEU A 87 2.43 -14.54 2.90
C LEU A 87 2.43 -15.93 3.55
N GLU A 88 1.89 -16.05 4.74
CA GLU A 88 1.75 -17.30 5.48
C GLU A 88 0.33 -17.84 5.41
N SER A 89 -0.67 -16.98 5.52
CA SER A 89 -2.07 -17.35 5.37
C SER A 89 -2.89 -16.21 4.82
N ARG A 90 -3.97 -16.57 4.10
CA ARG A 90 -4.96 -15.61 3.62
C ARG A 90 -6.35 -16.21 3.59
N ARG A 91 -7.33 -15.39 3.95
CA ARG A 91 -8.74 -15.68 3.77
C ARG A 91 -9.40 -14.50 3.08
N VAL A 92 -10.34 -14.80 2.18
CA VAL A 92 -11.12 -13.80 1.44
C VAL A 92 -12.59 -14.15 1.62
N GLY A 93 -13.42 -13.15 1.85
CA GLY A 93 -14.86 -13.34 1.99
C GLY A 93 -15.64 -12.04 1.83
N GLY A 94 -16.88 -12.07 2.27
CA GLY A 94 -17.85 -10.98 2.07
C GLY A 94 -18.71 -11.20 0.83
N ASP A 95 -19.71 -10.33 0.65
CA ASP A 95 -20.68 -10.36 -0.44
C ASP A 95 -20.94 -8.95 -0.99
N GLY A 96 -21.75 -8.84 -2.01
CA GLY A 96 -22.07 -7.55 -2.64
C GLY A 96 -20.83 -6.86 -3.22
N SER A 97 -20.71 -5.55 -3.00
CA SER A 97 -19.62 -4.71 -3.49
C SER A 97 -18.36 -4.78 -2.60
N ASP A 98 -18.54 -5.07 -1.33
CA ASP A 98 -17.46 -5.05 -0.34
C ASP A 98 -16.98 -6.47 -0.03
N ARG A 99 -15.67 -6.62 0.05
CA ARG A 99 -14.99 -7.87 0.37
C ARG A 99 -13.94 -7.59 1.44
N TRP A 100 -13.69 -8.58 2.26
CA TRP A 100 -12.56 -8.54 3.18
C TRP A 100 -11.47 -9.53 2.74
N VAL A 101 -10.24 -9.13 2.97
CA VAL A 101 -9.02 -9.94 2.79
C VAL A 101 -8.28 -9.89 4.11
N ILE A 102 -8.13 -11.04 4.76
CA ILE A 102 -7.40 -11.17 6.02
C ILE A 102 -6.16 -11.99 5.74
N SER A 103 -4.99 -11.42 6.05
CA SER A 103 -3.70 -12.02 5.75
C SER A 103 -2.80 -12.03 6.99
N SER A 104 -1.93 -13.03 7.06
CA SER A 104 -0.79 -13.07 7.97
C SER A 104 0.48 -13.17 7.13
N TYR A 105 1.46 -12.35 7.48
CA TYR A 105 2.76 -12.33 6.81
C TYR A 105 3.88 -12.52 7.84
N ARG A 106 4.93 -13.24 7.46
CA ARG A 106 6.24 -13.12 8.08
C ARG A 106 6.99 -11.99 7.41
N VAL A 107 7.37 -10.97 8.18
CA VAL A 107 8.13 -9.82 7.70
C VAL A 107 9.54 -9.90 8.26
N THR A 108 10.53 -9.92 7.36
CA THR A 108 11.95 -10.00 7.73
C THR A 108 12.76 -8.99 6.96
N GLY A 109 13.85 -8.50 7.54
CA GLY A 109 14.73 -7.53 6.92
C GLY A 109 15.33 -6.55 7.90
N THR A 110 15.58 -5.32 7.43
CA THR A 110 16.18 -4.29 8.26
C THR A 110 15.52 -2.95 7.92
N GLN A 111 15.13 -2.18 8.93
CA GLN A 111 14.63 -0.82 8.73
C GLN A 111 15.74 0.09 8.22
N SER A 112 15.37 1.26 7.71
CA SER A 112 16.34 2.25 7.21
C SER A 112 17.32 2.75 8.27
N ASP A 113 16.95 2.68 9.55
CA ASP A 113 17.81 3.02 10.70
C ASP A 113 18.74 1.87 11.16
N GLY A 114 18.73 0.74 10.46
CA GLY A 114 19.52 -0.46 10.77
C GLY A 114 18.86 -1.43 11.75
N THR A 115 17.67 -1.14 12.26
CA THR A 115 16.93 -2.03 13.18
C THR A 115 16.47 -3.30 12.44
N PRO A 116 16.84 -4.50 12.90
CA PRO A 116 16.36 -5.74 12.30
C PRO A 116 14.87 -5.93 12.53
N ILE A 117 14.17 -6.45 11.52
CA ILE A 117 12.76 -6.85 11.59
C ILE A 117 12.69 -8.37 11.38
N ASP A 118 12.00 -9.05 12.28
CA ASP A 118 11.62 -10.44 12.14
C ASP A 118 10.34 -10.70 12.95
N GLN A 119 9.19 -10.42 12.32
CA GLN A 119 7.90 -10.40 13.02
C GLN A 119 6.78 -10.96 12.17
N THR A 120 5.68 -11.33 12.83
CA THR A 120 4.40 -11.59 12.17
C THR A 120 3.61 -10.30 12.07
N MET A 121 3.17 -9.98 10.86
CA MET A 121 2.24 -8.90 10.58
C MET A 121 0.86 -9.48 10.28
N LEU A 122 -0.15 -8.96 10.96
CA LEU A 122 -1.55 -9.26 10.66
C LEU A 122 -2.15 -8.09 9.88
N GLU A 123 -2.84 -8.42 8.81
CA GLU A 123 -3.49 -7.45 7.94
C GLU A 123 -4.97 -7.79 7.77
N THR A 124 -5.81 -6.78 7.88
CA THR A 124 -7.20 -6.81 7.41
C THR A 124 -7.39 -5.70 6.40
N ALA A 125 -7.74 -6.06 5.17
CA ALA A 125 -8.15 -5.11 4.15
C ALA A 125 -9.64 -5.30 3.85
N ILE A 126 -10.40 -4.20 3.80
CA ILE A 126 -11.71 -4.17 3.17
C ILE A 126 -11.54 -3.52 1.81
N VAL A 127 -11.96 -4.23 0.78
CA VAL A 127 -11.88 -3.77 -0.60
C VAL A 127 -13.27 -3.65 -1.19
N ARG A 128 -13.50 -2.57 -1.94
CA ARG A 128 -14.78 -2.26 -2.59
C ARG A 128 -14.63 -2.34 -4.10
N ARG A 129 -15.64 -2.93 -4.75
CA ARG A 129 -15.71 -2.93 -6.22
C ARG A 129 -15.97 -1.52 -6.74
N SER A 130 -15.11 -1.06 -7.62
CA SER A 130 -15.20 0.22 -8.32
C SER A 130 -15.03 -0.02 -9.83
N GLY A 131 -16.14 -0.14 -10.54
CA GLY A 131 -16.15 -0.60 -11.92
C GLY A 131 -15.71 -2.07 -12.04
N ASP A 132 -14.68 -2.32 -12.84
CA ASP A 132 -14.11 -3.66 -13.08
C ASP A 132 -13.01 -4.06 -12.07
N ARG A 133 -12.70 -3.20 -11.09
CA ARG A 133 -11.59 -3.36 -10.15
C ARG A 133 -12.06 -3.26 -8.70
N PHE A 134 -11.19 -3.73 -7.79
CA PHE A 134 -11.32 -3.47 -6.36
C PHE A 134 -10.37 -2.36 -5.94
N ARG A 135 -10.83 -1.53 -4.98
CA ARG A 135 -10.03 -0.51 -4.27
C ARG A 135 -10.12 -0.75 -2.79
N ILE A 136 -9.05 -0.43 -2.08
CA ILE A 136 -8.96 -0.59 -0.64
C ILE A 136 -9.67 0.58 0.03
N VAL A 137 -10.70 0.29 0.84
CA VAL A 137 -11.45 1.29 1.64
C VAL A 137 -11.05 1.28 3.10
N HIS A 138 -10.42 0.19 3.56
CA HIS A 138 -9.89 0.10 4.91
C HIS A 138 -8.67 -0.82 4.93
N LEU A 139 -7.66 -0.41 5.69
CA LEU A 139 -6.50 -1.22 6.06
C LEU A 139 -6.36 -1.21 7.57
N HIS A 140 -6.06 -2.36 8.13
CA HIS A 140 -5.61 -2.48 9.51
C HIS A 140 -4.38 -3.36 9.56
N TRP A 141 -3.28 -2.81 10.03
CA TRP A 141 -2.06 -3.56 10.33
C TRP A 141 -1.77 -3.59 11.82
N SER A 142 -1.37 -4.76 12.29
CA SER A 142 -0.97 -4.98 13.67
C SER A 142 0.12 -6.04 13.77
N THR A 143 0.95 -5.91 14.81
CA THR A 143 1.97 -6.88 15.18
C THR A 143 2.06 -6.96 16.70
N ASN A 144 2.56 -8.07 17.19
CA ASN A 144 2.87 -8.26 18.62
C ASN A 144 4.30 -7.81 18.98
N ASP A 145 5.08 -7.33 18.01
CA ASP A 145 6.45 -6.87 18.28
C ASP A 145 6.44 -5.47 18.93
N PRO A 146 6.87 -5.36 20.21
CA PRO A 146 6.89 -4.08 20.92
C PRO A 146 7.93 -3.09 20.34
N THR A 147 8.94 -3.57 19.60
CA THR A 147 10.01 -2.72 19.06
C THR A 147 9.50 -1.86 17.91
N TYR A 148 8.57 -2.37 17.12
CA TYR A 148 7.96 -1.63 16.02
C TYR A 148 7.17 -0.41 16.51
N GLN A 149 6.39 -0.58 17.58
CA GLN A 149 5.65 0.54 18.20
C GLN A 149 6.59 1.62 18.77
N THR A 150 7.80 1.26 19.13
CA THR A 150 8.80 2.20 19.64
C THR A 150 9.44 3.01 18.51
N SER A 151 9.62 2.44 17.33
CA SER A 151 10.19 3.13 16.16
C SER A 151 9.25 4.20 15.60
N LEU A 152 7.95 3.92 15.52
CA LEU A 152 6.95 4.93 15.12
C LEU A 152 6.91 6.14 16.06
N LYS A 153 7.10 5.93 17.37
CA LYS A 153 7.19 7.03 18.35
C LYS A 153 8.43 7.89 18.14
N ARG A 154 9.53 7.33 17.62
CA ARG A 154 10.78 8.07 17.33
C ARG A 154 10.71 8.85 16.03
N SER A 155 9.97 8.37 15.03
CA SER A 155 9.85 9.01 13.72
C SER A 155 8.95 10.25 13.70
N GLY A 156 8.37 10.64 14.84
CA GLY A 156 7.60 11.88 14.96
C GLY A 156 6.20 11.81 14.35
N ALA A 157 5.62 10.62 14.22
CA ALA A 157 4.23 10.48 13.81
C ALA A 157 3.33 11.37 14.67
N PRO A 158 2.39 12.14 14.09
CA PRO A 158 1.56 13.07 14.83
C PRO A 158 0.74 12.32 15.88
N LYS A 159 0.77 12.82 17.12
CA LYS A 159 -0.09 12.30 18.18
C LYS A 159 -1.54 12.52 17.75
N ALA A 160 -2.33 11.44 17.68
CA ALA A 160 -3.78 11.54 17.55
C ALA A 160 -4.30 12.46 18.67
N ARG A 161 -5.06 13.49 18.29
CA ARG A 161 -5.80 14.35 19.22
C ARG A 161 -7.16 13.75 19.49
#